data_23a31e2ee9d03a12e36739d8c0a035fb
#
_entry.id   23a31e2ee9d03a12e36739d8c0a035fb
#
_cell.length_a   1.000
_cell.length_b   1.000
_cell.length_c   1.000
_cell.angle_alpha   90.00
_cell.angle_beta   90.00
_cell.angle_gamma   90.00
#
_symmetry.space_group_name_H-M   'P 1'
#
loop_
_entity.id
_entity.type
_entity.pdbx_description
1 polymer ?
#
loop_
_entity_poly.entity_id
_entity_poly.type
_entity_poly.pdbx_seq_one_letter_code
_entity_poly.pdbx_strand_id
1 'polypeptide(L)'
;MEHISGGVCAAKGFQAGGIHCGIRKNRGKRDISMIISEVPASAAAVYTSNLVKGAPIYVTQRNLAGGIAQLAVCNSGNANTCNADGEEVAWQMCELAGKAAGIDPHHVIVASTGVIGQPLSIEPIAQHMGALYAAVKGNGSQEAAEGIMTTDTRLKEVAVSFVVDGKVCHLGGIAKGSGMIHPNLATMLVFLTCDAAISPAMLRKALSDNVKDTFNMVSVDGDTSTNDMVSIMANGLAGNALIDSENVDYAVFCAALNEVTTALCRMIAKDGEGASRLLTCVVTGSKTVRDAKLAAKSVICSSLLKAAIFGADANWGRVLCALGYSGAEIDVKKVDVAFRSAVGSIDVCKNGASIDFSEEKAKEILLEDEVDVVVTLHDGNASATAWGCDLTYDYVKINGDYRS
;
A
#
# COMPACT_ATOMS: atom_id res chain seq x y z
N MET A 1 1.96 19.98 9.12
CA MET A 1 1.98 18.98 8.03
C MET A 1 0.98 19.42 6.98
N GLU A 2 1.38 19.47 5.70
CA GLU A 2 0.54 19.92 4.59
C GLU A 2 0.65 18.93 3.44
N HIS A 3 -0.47 18.64 2.77
CA HIS A 3 -0.47 17.86 1.52
C HIS A 3 0.08 18.71 0.39
N ILE A 4 0.99 18.12 -0.39
CA ILE A 4 1.63 18.75 -1.54
C ILE A 4 1.56 17.83 -2.76
N SER A 5 1.82 18.35 -3.95
CA SER A 5 1.96 17.57 -5.17
C SER A 5 3.37 17.00 -5.33
N GLY A 6 3.54 16.04 -6.26
CA GLY A 6 4.85 15.57 -6.71
C GLY A 6 5.17 14.12 -6.36
N GLY A 7 4.34 13.43 -5.56
CA GLY A 7 4.54 12.01 -5.23
C GLY A 7 5.96 11.71 -4.80
N VAL A 8 6.61 10.70 -5.41
CA VAL A 8 8.01 10.34 -5.09
C VAL A 8 9.04 11.40 -5.50
N CYS A 9 8.67 12.37 -6.32
CA CYS A 9 9.54 13.48 -6.70
C CYS A 9 9.37 14.73 -5.81
N ALA A 10 8.47 14.70 -4.81
CA ALA A 10 8.27 15.80 -3.88
C ALA A 10 9.48 16.00 -2.94
N ALA A 11 10.11 14.91 -2.53
CA ALA A 11 11.32 14.94 -1.72
C ALA A 11 12.51 15.43 -2.53
N LYS A 12 13.28 16.37 -1.95
CA LYS A 12 14.43 17.00 -2.60
C LYS A 12 15.46 15.97 -3.05
N GLY A 13 15.97 16.11 -4.27
CA GLY A 13 16.99 15.22 -4.84
C GLY A 13 16.44 13.87 -5.34
N PHE A 14 15.10 13.69 -5.39
CA PHE A 14 14.50 12.53 -6.03
C PHE A 14 13.94 12.87 -7.41
N GLN A 15 14.18 11.98 -8.34
CA GLN A 15 13.67 12.01 -9.71
C GLN A 15 13.07 10.64 -10.06
N ALA A 16 12.13 10.62 -10.97
CA ALA A 16 11.48 9.39 -11.39
C ALA A 16 11.08 9.41 -12.86
N GLY A 17 10.78 8.25 -13.41
CA GLY A 17 10.26 8.10 -14.76
C GLY A 17 9.73 6.70 -15.02
N GLY A 18 8.98 6.57 -16.08
CA GLY A 18 8.43 5.29 -16.53
C GLY A 18 8.20 5.29 -18.03
N ILE A 19 8.44 4.15 -18.67
CA ILE A 19 8.26 3.97 -20.11
C ILE A 19 7.57 2.63 -20.40
N HIS A 20 7.21 2.41 -21.66
CA HIS A 20 6.90 1.09 -22.20
C HIS A 20 8.17 0.47 -22.76
N CYS A 21 8.56 -0.72 -22.28
CA CYS A 21 9.73 -1.45 -22.76
C CYS A 21 9.36 -2.75 -23.50
N GLY A 22 8.09 -3.15 -23.52
CA GLY A 22 7.61 -4.29 -24.29
C GLY A 22 7.38 -5.58 -23.48
N ILE A 23 7.36 -5.50 -22.14
CA ILE A 23 6.93 -6.63 -21.27
C ILE A 23 5.43 -6.85 -21.47
N ARG A 24 4.65 -5.77 -21.54
CA ARG A 24 3.23 -5.82 -21.84
C ARG A 24 2.96 -5.74 -23.33
N LYS A 25 1.95 -6.49 -23.78
CA LYS A 25 1.48 -6.39 -25.17
C LYS A 25 0.83 -5.05 -25.51
N ASN A 26 0.20 -4.40 -24.53
CA ASN A 26 -0.45 -3.11 -24.69
C ASN A 26 0.58 -1.97 -24.71
N ARG A 27 0.90 -1.50 -25.92
CA ARG A 27 1.87 -0.42 -26.15
C ARG A 27 1.45 0.94 -25.58
N GLY A 28 0.19 1.14 -25.24
CA GLY A 28 -0.33 2.36 -24.63
C GLY A 28 -0.09 2.44 -23.11
N LYS A 29 0.42 1.36 -22.47
CA LYS A 29 0.69 1.32 -21.03
C LYS A 29 2.19 1.24 -20.78
N ARG A 30 2.69 2.01 -19.83
CA ARG A 30 4.05 1.88 -19.29
C ARG A 30 4.17 0.56 -18.54
N ASP A 31 5.34 -0.04 -18.56
CA ASP A 31 5.58 -1.36 -17.95
C ASP A 31 6.94 -1.48 -17.24
N ILE A 32 7.71 -0.37 -17.20
CA ILE A 32 8.91 -0.27 -16.38
C ILE A 32 9.06 1.14 -15.81
N SER A 33 9.53 1.24 -14.57
CA SER A 33 9.70 2.48 -13.82
C SER A 33 11.06 2.54 -13.14
N MET A 34 11.55 3.77 -12.92
CA MET A 34 12.77 4.05 -12.18
C MET A 34 12.56 5.25 -11.26
N ILE A 35 13.10 5.15 -10.03
CA ILE A 35 13.18 6.26 -9.06
C ILE A 35 14.63 6.37 -8.64
N ILE A 36 15.21 7.56 -8.68
CA ILE A 36 16.62 7.81 -8.39
C ILE A 36 16.75 8.90 -7.35
N SER A 37 17.67 8.71 -6.40
CA SER A 37 18.18 9.76 -5.52
C SER A 37 19.51 10.31 -6.04
N GLU A 38 19.71 11.61 -5.96
CA GLU A 38 20.97 12.29 -6.31
C GLU A 38 22.15 11.78 -5.47
N VAL A 39 21.89 11.34 -4.24
CA VAL A 39 22.90 10.85 -3.30
C VAL A 39 22.45 9.51 -2.70
N PRO A 40 23.37 8.67 -2.17
CA PRO A 40 22.99 7.49 -1.41
C PRO A 40 22.03 7.86 -0.27
N ALA A 41 21.00 7.07 -0.09
CA ALA A 41 19.92 7.28 0.88
C ALA A 41 19.89 6.16 1.92
N SER A 42 19.56 6.48 3.17
CA SER A 42 19.11 5.47 4.13
C SER A 42 17.90 4.76 3.53
N ALA A 43 17.88 3.43 3.58
CA ALA A 43 16.80 2.66 2.97
C ALA A 43 16.30 1.54 3.87
N ALA A 44 15.01 1.28 3.78
CA ALA A 44 14.36 0.17 4.45
C ALA A 44 13.25 -0.39 3.59
N ALA A 45 12.94 -1.68 3.77
CA ALA A 45 11.77 -2.29 3.16
C ALA A 45 11.17 -3.37 4.06
N VAL A 46 9.87 -3.59 3.88
CA VAL A 46 9.13 -4.74 4.41
C VAL A 46 8.54 -5.53 3.25
N TYR A 47 8.37 -6.83 3.44
CA TYR A 47 8.09 -7.78 2.36
C TYR A 47 6.95 -8.70 2.72
N THR A 48 6.35 -9.34 1.71
CA THR A 48 5.32 -10.36 1.90
C THR A 48 5.77 -11.50 2.82
N SER A 49 4.84 -11.97 3.64
CA SER A 49 5.00 -13.19 4.43
C SER A 49 4.64 -14.47 3.66
N ASN A 50 4.15 -14.34 2.40
CA ASN A 50 3.87 -15.50 1.56
C ASN A 50 5.14 -16.36 1.40
N LEU A 51 5.00 -17.66 1.53
CA LEU A 51 6.12 -18.59 1.33
C LEU A 51 6.57 -18.68 -0.13
N VAL A 52 5.65 -18.46 -1.07
CA VAL A 52 5.94 -18.33 -2.49
C VAL A 52 6.31 -16.87 -2.76
N LYS A 53 7.61 -16.57 -2.70
CA LYS A 53 8.10 -15.20 -2.91
C LYS A 53 8.59 -14.99 -4.33
N GLY A 54 8.31 -13.80 -4.88
CA GLY A 54 8.91 -13.34 -6.11
C GLY A 54 10.43 -13.18 -5.97
N ALA A 55 11.17 -13.54 -7.01
CA ALA A 55 12.63 -13.50 -7.03
C ALA A 55 13.21 -12.10 -6.71
N PRO A 56 12.62 -10.97 -7.16
CA PRO A 56 13.11 -9.63 -6.81
C PRO A 56 13.19 -9.38 -5.30
N ILE A 57 12.33 -10.01 -4.49
CA ILE A 57 12.34 -9.85 -3.04
C ILE A 57 13.68 -10.31 -2.45
N TYR A 58 14.18 -11.46 -2.87
CA TYR A 58 15.44 -11.99 -2.36
C TYR A 58 16.63 -11.10 -2.75
N VAL A 59 16.63 -10.59 -3.97
CA VAL A 59 17.67 -9.66 -4.45
C VAL A 59 17.63 -8.35 -3.66
N THR A 60 16.45 -7.73 -3.51
CA THR A 60 16.32 -6.48 -2.75
C THR A 60 16.66 -6.67 -1.27
N GLN A 61 16.31 -7.80 -0.65
CA GLN A 61 16.72 -8.10 0.73
C GLN A 61 18.24 -8.12 0.90
N ARG A 62 18.96 -8.72 -0.06
CA ARG A 62 20.43 -8.72 -0.05
C ARG A 62 20.99 -7.31 -0.22
N ASN A 63 20.49 -6.56 -1.18
CA ASN A 63 20.93 -5.19 -1.46
C ASN A 63 20.69 -4.25 -0.28
N LEU A 64 19.56 -4.38 0.41
CA LEU A 64 19.20 -3.54 1.56
C LEU A 64 19.78 -4.02 2.90
N ALA A 65 20.62 -5.05 2.91
CA ALA A 65 21.23 -5.54 4.16
C ALA A 65 22.05 -4.45 4.89
N GLY A 66 22.70 -3.58 4.14
CA GLY A 66 23.45 -2.43 4.66
C GLY A 66 22.58 -1.21 4.98
N GLY A 67 21.29 -1.22 4.66
CA GLY A 67 20.37 -0.11 4.90
C GLY A 67 20.60 1.11 4.00
N ILE A 68 21.23 0.94 2.84
CA ILE A 68 21.50 1.99 1.85
C ILE A 68 20.93 1.59 0.50
N ALA A 69 20.31 2.54 -0.19
CA ALA A 69 19.95 2.44 -1.60
C ALA A 69 20.06 3.82 -2.27
N GLN A 70 20.07 3.83 -3.59
CA GLN A 70 20.08 5.08 -4.35
C GLN A 70 19.15 5.04 -5.56
N LEU A 71 18.69 3.85 -5.95
CA LEU A 71 17.84 3.64 -7.10
C LEU A 71 16.79 2.57 -6.80
N ALA A 72 15.59 2.74 -7.32
CA ALA A 72 14.59 1.67 -7.41
C ALA A 72 14.18 1.46 -8.87
N VAL A 73 14.12 0.20 -9.31
CA VAL A 73 13.62 -0.20 -10.63
C VAL A 73 12.52 -1.24 -10.47
N CYS A 74 11.42 -1.06 -11.19
CA CYS A 74 10.27 -1.96 -11.11
C CYS A 74 9.68 -2.20 -12.48
N ASN A 75 9.46 -3.47 -12.84
CA ASN A 75 8.65 -3.82 -14.00
C ASN A 75 7.24 -4.25 -13.60
N SER A 76 6.28 -4.02 -14.50
CA SER A 76 4.94 -4.59 -14.43
C SER A 76 4.63 -5.48 -15.64
N GLY A 77 3.57 -6.31 -15.50
CA GLY A 77 3.17 -7.29 -16.51
C GLY A 77 3.69 -8.71 -16.27
N ASN A 78 4.80 -8.87 -15.56
CA ASN A 78 5.36 -10.15 -15.16
C ASN A 78 5.89 -10.05 -13.72
N ALA A 79 5.48 -10.98 -12.86
CA ALA A 79 5.83 -10.98 -11.43
C ALA A 79 7.24 -11.51 -11.13
N ASN A 80 7.88 -12.16 -12.09
CA ASN A 80 9.13 -12.87 -11.89
C ASN A 80 9.10 -13.81 -10.65
N THR A 81 8.00 -14.58 -10.58
CA THR A 81 7.72 -15.50 -9.48
C THR A 81 7.56 -16.92 -10.04
N CYS A 82 8.08 -17.91 -9.33
CA CYS A 82 8.11 -19.33 -9.74
C CYS A 82 8.93 -19.57 -11.02
N ASN A 83 9.94 -18.77 -11.29
CA ASN A 83 10.87 -18.91 -12.40
C ASN A 83 12.20 -19.47 -11.90
N ALA A 84 12.78 -20.43 -12.63
CA ALA A 84 14.04 -21.09 -12.23
C ALA A 84 15.24 -20.12 -12.22
N ASP A 85 15.24 -19.14 -13.14
CA ASP A 85 16.26 -18.11 -13.34
C ASP A 85 15.87 -16.74 -12.72
N GLY A 86 14.79 -16.70 -11.94
CA GLY A 86 14.19 -15.46 -11.50
C GLY A 86 15.12 -14.52 -10.73
N GLU A 87 15.97 -15.05 -9.84
CA GLU A 87 16.94 -14.22 -9.09
C GLU A 87 18.05 -13.68 -9.99
N GLU A 88 18.49 -14.46 -10.98
CA GLU A 88 19.47 -14.00 -11.96
C GLU A 88 18.91 -12.85 -12.80
N VAL A 89 17.68 -12.99 -13.30
CA VAL A 89 17.01 -11.92 -14.07
C VAL A 89 16.81 -10.67 -13.21
N ALA A 90 16.39 -10.82 -11.95
CA ALA A 90 16.25 -9.70 -11.03
C ALA A 90 17.59 -9.01 -10.74
N TRP A 91 18.66 -9.77 -10.61
CA TRP A 91 20.01 -9.21 -10.45
C TRP A 91 20.49 -8.48 -11.72
N GLN A 92 20.26 -9.04 -12.90
CA GLN A 92 20.55 -8.38 -14.17
C GLN A 92 19.80 -7.03 -14.32
N MET A 93 18.57 -6.94 -13.81
CA MET A 93 17.84 -5.65 -13.75
C MET A 93 18.59 -4.63 -12.89
N CYS A 94 19.15 -5.04 -11.74
CA CYS A 94 19.98 -4.15 -10.91
C CYS A 94 21.25 -3.71 -11.65
N GLU A 95 21.95 -4.62 -12.32
CA GLU A 95 23.16 -4.30 -13.09
C GLU A 95 22.89 -3.33 -14.24
N LEU A 96 21.81 -3.57 -15.00
CA LEU A 96 21.40 -2.69 -16.10
C LEU A 96 21.03 -1.29 -15.62
N ALA A 97 20.22 -1.21 -14.53
CA ALA A 97 19.80 0.06 -13.95
C ALA A 97 20.98 0.82 -13.34
N GLY A 98 21.82 0.12 -12.57
CA GLY A 98 23.04 0.68 -11.98
C GLY A 98 24.01 1.20 -13.03
N LYS A 99 24.25 0.43 -14.10
CA LYS A 99 25.10 0.84 -15.22
C LYS A 99 24.56 2.08 -15.94
N ALA A 100 23.25 2.15 -16.18
CA ALA A 100 22.63 3.29 -16.86
C ALA A 100 22.72 4.58 -16.03
N ALA A 101 22.59 4.47 -14.70
CA ALA A 101 22.61 5.60 -13.78
C ALA A 101 23.99 5.92 -13.17
N GLY A 102 25.01 5.05 -13.37
CA GLY A 102 26.31 5.18 -12.71
C GLY A 102 26.28 4.87 -11.22
N ILE A 103 25.37 3.98 -10.79
CA ILE A 103 25.13 3.59 -9.40
C ILE A 103 25.54 2.13 -9.19
N ASP A 104 26.08 1.79 -8.01
CA ASP A 104 26.40 0.41 -7.66
C ASP A 104 25.10 -0.46 -7.69
N PRO A 105 25.08 -1.60 -8.42
CA PRO A 105 23.95 -2.52 -8.45
C PRO A 105 23.48 -2.99 -7.06
N HIS A 106 24.36 -3.03 -6.07
CA HIS A 106 24.03 -3.35 -4.68
C HIS A 106 23.22 -2.24 -3.98
N HIS A 107 23.16 -1.04 -4.54
CA HIS A 107 22.32 0.05 -4.05
C HIS A 107 21.00 0.19 -4.83
N VAL A 108 20.59 -0.86 -5.54
CA VAL A 108 19.34 -0.89 -6.32
C VAL A 108 18.27 -1.71 -5.59
N ILE A 109 17.11 -1.11 -5.42
CA ILE A 109 15.86 -1.80 -5.05
C ILE A 109 15.23 -2.32 -6.34
N VAL A 110 15.04 -3.63 -6.47
CA VAL A 110 14.36 -4.23 -7.63
C VAL A 110 13.03 -4.83 -7.24
N ALA A 111 12.01 -4.60 -8.06
CA ALA A 111 10.68 -5.15 -7.90
C ALA A 111 10.07 -5.59 -9.23
N SER A 112 9.13 -6.51 -9.18
CA SER A 112 8.34 -6.98 -10.32
C SER A 112 6.90 -7.23 -9.88
N THR A 113 5.94 -7.05 -10.79
CA THR A 113 4.53 -7.34 -10.55
C THR A 113 3.83 -7.75 -11.84
N GLY A 114 2.80 -8.60 -11.73
CA GLY A 114 2.01 -9.08 -12.87
C GLY A 114 1.80 -10.58 -12.81
N VAL A 115 1.87 -11.26 -13.97
CA VAL A 115 1.57 -12.69 -14.09
C VAL A 115 2.65 -13.54 -13.41
N ILE A 116 2.22 -14.56 -12.66
CA ILE A 116 3.06 -15.55 -11.96
C ILE A 116 3.30 -16.75 -12.89
N GLY A 117 4.50 -17.36 -12.80
CA GLY A 117 4.82 -18.62 -13.51
C GLY A 117 5.12 -18.46 -15.01
N GLN A 118 5.35 -17.22 -15.46
CA GLN A 118 5.84 -16.95 -16.80
C GLN A 118 7.29 -16.47 -16.75
N PRO A 119 8.21 -17.00 -17.59
CA PRO A 119 9.57 -16.49 -17.67
C PRO A 119 9.59 -15.00 -18.00
N LEU A 120 10.41 -14.22 -17.28
CA LEU A 120 10.66 -12.81 -17.57
C LEU A 120 11.89 -12.71 -18.48
N SER A 121 11.70 -12.29 -19.74
CA SER A 121 12.83 -11.99 -20.61
C SER A 121 13.52 -10.69 -20.18
N ILE A 122 14.83 -10.74 -20.01
CA ILE A 122 15.65 -9.55 -19.72
C ILE A 122 15.87 -8.67 -20.95
N GLU A 123 15.74 -9.20 -22.15
CA GLU A 123 16.07 -8.49 -23.40
C GLU A 123 15.29 -7.19 -23.61
N PRO A 124 13.95 -7.13 -23.47
CA PRO A 124 13.21 -5.88 -23.58
C PRO A 124 13.69 -4.82 -22.59
N ILE A 125 13.99 -5.23 -21.36
CA ILE A 125 14.49 -4.36 -20.30
C ILE A 125 15.89 -3.83 -20.67
N ALA A 126 16.80 -4.72 -21.10
CA ALA A 126 18.15 -4.35 -21.49
C ALA A 126 18.18 -3.34 -22.67
N GLN A 127 17.33 -3.57 -23.67
CA GLN A 127 17.24 -2.68 -24.84
C GLN A 127 16.69 -1.30 -24.50
N HIS A 128 15.87 -1.17 -23.46
CA HIS A 128 15.19 0.10 -23.12
C HIS A 128 15.72 0.76 -21.84
N MET A 129 16.66 0.16 -21.10
CA MET A 129 17.14 0.73 -19.84
C MET A 129 17.76 2.12 -19.99
N GLY A 130 18.52 2.36 -21.06
CA GLY A 130 19.04 3.68 -21.37
C GLY A 130 17.95 4.72 -21.68
N ALA A 131 16.87 4.30 -22.36
CA ALA A 131 15.72 5.17 -22.62
C ALA A 131 14.92 5.45 -21.34
N LEU A 132 14.79 4.45 -20.44
CA LEU A 132 14.18 4.65 -19.15
C LEU A 132 14.94 5.66 -18.30
N TYR A 133 16.27 5.54 -18.22
CA TYR A 133 17.10 6.51 -17.51
C TYR A 133 16.97 7.91 -18.09
N ALA A 134 16.98 8.05 -19.42
CA ALA A 134 16.78 9.34 -20.09
C ALA A 134 15.39 9.97 -19.86
N ALA A 135 14.38 9.16 -19.50
CA ALA A 135 13.03 9.62 -19.17
C ALA A 135 12.87 10.06 -17.71
N VAL A 136 13.87 9.79 -16.85
CA VAL A 136 13.86 10.21 -15.43
C VAL A 136 13.95 11.73 -15.32
N LYS A 137 13.05 12.32 -14.54
CA LYS A 137 12.99 13.78 -14.34
C LYS A 137 12.38 14.14 -12.97
N GLY A 138 12.57 15.38 -12.52
CA GLY A 138 12.10 15.86 -11.22
C GLY A 138 10.58 15.96 -11.06
N ASN A 139 9.81 15.76 -12.13
CA ASN A 139 8.35 15.70 -12.11
C ASN A 139 7.79 14.41 -12.74
N GLY A 140 8.57 13.34 -12.75
CA GLY A 140 8.23 12.06 -13.38
C GLY A 140 7.52 11.06 -12.48
N SER A 141 6.95 11.49 -11.34
CA SER A 141 6.28 10.61 -10.38
C SER A 141 5.08 9.89 -11.00
N GLN A 142 4.26 10.58 -11.79
CA GLN A 142 3.10 9.98 -12.45
C GLN A 142 3.51 8.88 -13.44
N GLU A 143 4.53 9.15 -14.27
CA GLU A 143 5.04 8.17 -15.22
C GLU A 143 5.61 6.92 -14.50
N ALA A 144 6.25 7.12 -13.36
CA ALA A 144 6.72 6.01 -12.54
C ALA A 144 5.55 5.23 -11.92
N ALA A 145 4.53 5.92 -11.42
CA ALA A 145 3.31 5.30 -10.88
C ALA A 145 2.56 4.49 -11.95
N GLU A 146 2.42 5.01 -13.19
CA GLU A 146 1.82 4.28 -14.30
C GLU A 146 2.60 2.99 -14.64
N GLY A 147 3.93 3.05 -14.61
CA GLY A 147 4.79 1.93 -14.98
C GLY A 147 4.75 0.76 -13.99
N ILE A 148 4.30 0.96 -12.77
CA ILE A 148 4.11 -0.11 -11.78
C ILE A 148 2.68 -0.67 -11.73
N MET A 149 1.68 -0.01 -12.33
CA MET A 149 0.27 -0.45 -12.33
C MET A 149 0.08 -1.77 -13.07
N THR A 150 -0.91 -2.55 -12.61
CA THR A 150 -1.35 -3.79 -13.30
C THR A 150 -2.82 -3.69 -13.71
N THR A 151 -3.74 -4.10 -12.86
CA THR A 151 -5.19 -3.98 -13.00
C THR A 151 -5.73 -2.67 -12.45
N ASP A 152 -4.88 -1.88 -11.83
CA ASP A 152 -5.21 -0.56 -11.27
C ASP A 152 -5.90 0.33 -12.31
N THR A 153 -6.94 1.03 -11.90
CA THR A 153 -7.70 1.97 -12.75
C THR A 153 -7.37 3.42 -12.42
N ARG A 154 -6.75 3.68 -11.26
CA ARG A 154 -6.40 5.02 -10.78
C ARG A 154 -4.94 5.07 -10.35
N LEU A 155 -4.27 6.18 -10.64
CA LEU A 155 -2.96 6.48 -10.09
C LEU A 155 -3.05 6.67 -8.57
N LYS A 156 -2.06 6.16 -7.86
CA LYS A 156 -1.94 6.28 -6.41
C LYS A 156 -0.63 6.96 -6.09
N GLU A 157 -0.70 8.25 -5.86
CA GLU A 157 0.44 9.05 -5.41
C GLU A 157 0.00 10.08 -4.37
N VAL A 158 0.87 10.36 -3.43
CA VAL A 158 0.65 11.33 -2.35
C VAL A 158 1.98 11.89 -1.88
N ALA A 159 1.98 13.11 -1.40
CA ALA A 159 3.14 13.70 -0.72
C ALA A 159 2.69 14.69 0.36
N VAL A 160 3.53 14.83 1.38
CA VAL A 160 3.35 15.81 2.45
C VAL A 160 4.65 16.57 2.73
N SER A 161 4.50 17.79 3.21
CA SER A 161 5.57 18.57 3.87
C SER A 161 5.39 18.57 5.38
N PHE A 162 6.50 18.54 6.12
CA PHE A 162 6.52 18.56 7.57
C PHE A 162 7.82 19.21 8.06
N VAL A 163 7.90 19.56 9.34
CA VAL A 163 9.08 20.27 9.90
C VAL A 163 9.77 19.40 10.93
N VAL A 164 11.07 19.17 10.74
CA VAL A 164 11.99 18.47 11.66
C VAL A 164 13.18 19.36 11.90
N ASP A 165 13.56 19.58 13.15
CA ASP A 165 14.70 20.42 13.53
C ASP A 165 14.68 21.81 12.84
N GLY A 166 13.48 22.41 12.71
CA GLY A 166 13.29 23.69 12.03
C GLY A 166 13.51 23.66 10.50
N LYS A 167 13.74 22.49 9.90
CA LYS A 167 13.87 22.29 8.45
C LYS A 167 12.57 21.74 7.86
N VAL A 168 12.18 22.25 6.71
CA VAL A 168 11.06 21.69 5.95
C VAL A 168 11.55 20.44 5.24
N CYS A 169 10.92 19.32 5.57
CA CYS A 169 11.14 18.01 4.96
C CYS A 169 9.93 17.61 4.13
N HIS A 170 10.14 16.73 3.15
CA HIS A 170 9.10 16.20 2.29
C HIS A 170 9.14 14.68 2.32
N LEU A 171 7.97 14.08 2.31
CA LEU A 171 7.80 12.64 2.17
C LEU A 171 6.71 12.38 1.14
N GLY A 172 7.03 11.60 0.13
CA GLY A 172 6.08 11.24 -0.91
C GLY A 172 6.11 9.76 -1.23
N GLY A 173 5.08 9.30 -1.93
CA GLY A 173 4.98 7.90 -2.30
C GLY A 173 4.11 7.67 -3.51
N ILE A 174 4.39 6.55 -4.18
CA ILE A 174 3.53 5.93 -5.19
C ILE A 174 3.21 4.50 -4.78
N ALA A 175 2.02 4.03 -5.16
CA ALA A 175 1.58 2.67 -4.88
C ALA A 175 0.87 2.05 -6.08
N LYS A 176 0.94 0.73 -6.17
CA LYS A 176 0.06 -0.07 -7.01
C LYS A 176 -0.59 -1.16 -6.17
N GLY A 177 -1.79 -1.51 -6.51
CA GLY A 177 -2.56 -2.58 -5.90
C GLY A 177 -4.05 -2.38 -6.14
N SER A 178 -4.70 -3.43 -6.62
CA SER A 178 -6.14 -3.46 -6.96
C SER A 178 -6.73 -4.85 -6.71
N GLY A 179 -6.04 -5.93 -7.07
CA GLY A 179 -6.35 -7.32 -6.72
C GLY A 179 -5.20 -8.02 -6.02
N MET A 180 -5.48 -9.20 -5.44
CA MET A 180 -4.58 -9.98 -4.59
C MET A 180 -4.08 -9.12 -3.41
N ILE A 181 -5.03 -8.47 -2.70
CA ILE A 181 -4.76 -7.54 -1.60
C ILE A 181 -5.31 -8.07 -0.28
N HIS A 182 -4.45 -8.71 0.51
CA HIS A 182 -4.69 -9.09 1.90
C HIS A 182 -3.35 -9.16 2.66
N PRO A 183 -2.77 -8.01 3.05
CA PRO A 183 -1.45 -8.00 3.67
C PRO A 183 -1.41 -8.72 5.02
N ASN A 184 -0.36 -9.55 5.13
CA ASN A 184 0.20 -9.96 6.39
C ASN A 184 1.70 -9.69 6.30
N LEU A 185 2.10 -8.40 6.42
CA LEU A 185 3.38 -7.74 6.19
C LEU A 185 3.65 -7.24 4.73
N ALA A 186 2.67 -6.94 3.94
CA ALA A 186 2.58 -6.18 2.70
C ALA A 186 1.84 -6.95 1.58
N THR A 187 0.95 -6.28 0.83
CA THR A 187 0.25 -6.87 -0.34
C THR A 187 0.12 -5.85 -1.48
N MET A 188 1.19 -5.16 -1.80
CA MET A 188 1.24 -4.15 -2.87
C MET A 188 2.70 -3.80 -3.17
N LEU A 189 2.95 -3.05 -4.22
CA LEU A 189 4.23 -2.37 -4.38
C LEU A 189 4.04 -0.90 -4.00
N VAL A 190 4.85 -0.47 -3.03
CA VAL A 190 4.87 0.91 -2.55
C VAL A 190 6.32 1.39 -2.53
N PHE A 191 6.57 2.52 -3.15
CA PHE A 191 7.85 3.22 -3.12
C PHE A 191 7.63 4.56 -2.45
N LEU A 192 8.36 4.78 -1.35
CA LEU A 192 8.34 6.02 -0.58
C LEU A 192 9.71 6.69 -0.70
N THR A 193 9.71 8.01 -0.77
CA THR A 193 10.91 8.86 -0.78
C THR A 193 10.79 9.94 0.27
N CYS A 194 11.90 10.28 0.92
CA CYS A 194 11.96 11.35 1.90
C CYS A 194 13.30 12.10 1.78
N ASP A 195 13.30 13.39 2.01
CA ASP A 195 14.53 14.18 2.06
C ASP A 195 15.05 14.42 3.49
N ALA A 196 14.37 13.91 4.52
CA ALA A 196 14.85 14.00 5.90
C ALA A 196 16.10 13.12 6.14
N ALA A 197 17.03 13.59 6.98
CA ALA A 197 18.16 12.80 7.48
C ALA A 197 17.68 11.91 8.62
N ILE A 198 17.67 10.59 8.40
CA ILE A 198 17.30 9.57 9.38
C ILE A 198 18.20 8.35 9.21
N SER A 199 18.64 7.75 10.32
CA SER A 199 19.50 6.57 10.28
C SER A 199 18.78 5.34 9.72
N PRO A 200 19.47 4.40 9.06
CA PRO A 200 18.86 3.18 8.54
C PRO A 200 18.11 2.37 9.62
N ALA A 201 18.61 2.35 10.85
CA ALA A 201 17.99 1.64 11.96
C ALA A 201 16.64 2.26 12.35
N MET A 202 16.59 3.59 12.49
CA MET A 202 15.37 4.31 12.84
C MET A 202 14.35 4.29 11.68
N LEU A 203 14.83 4.39 10.43
CA LEU A 203 13.98 4.27 9.25
C LEU A 203 13.31 2.89 9.16
N ARG A 204 14.08 1.83 9.40
CA ARG A 204 13.56 0.45 9.43
C ARG A 204 12.52 0.28 10.55
N LYS A 205 12.80 0.82 11.75
CA LYS A 205 11.86 0.78 12.87
C LYS A 205 10.57 1.51 12.53
N ALA A 206 10.66 2.75 12.03
CA ALA A 206 9.50 3.55 11.66
C ALA A 206 8.62 2.83 10.64
N LEU A 207 9.22 2.29 9.56
CA LEU A 207 8.48 1.56 8.53
C LEU A 207 7.84 0.28 9.08
N SER A 208 8.59 -0.52 9.84
CA SER A 208 8.11 -1.80 10.40
C SER A 208 6.97 -1.61 11.39
N ASP A 209 6.98 -0.53 12.17
CA ASP A 209 5.90 -0.23 13.11
C ASP A 209 4.68 0.35 12.36
N ASN A 210 4.91 1.25 11.41
CA ASN A 210 3.84 1.89 10.65
C ASN A 210 2.98 0.91 9.84
N VAL A 211 3.58 -0.06 9.14
CA VAL A 211 2.83 -1.00 8.29
C VAL A 211 1.84 -1.87 9.05
N LYS A 212 2.05 -2.06 10.36
CA LYS A 212 1.14 -2.83 11.22
C LYS A 212 -0.22 -2.18 11.39
N ASP A 213 -0.28 -0.84 11.28
CA ASP A 213 -1.48 -0.02 11.48
C ASP A 213 -2.02 0.54 10.16
N THR A 214 -1.28 0.37 9.06
CA THR A 214 -1.61 0.88 7.74
C THR A 214 -1.81 -0.26 6.74
N PHE A 215 -0.80 -0.63 5.97
CA PHE A 215 -0.94 -1.61 4.89
C PHE A 215 -1.47 -2.97 5.39
N ASN A 216 -1.08 -3.45 6.57
CA ASN A 216 -1.61 -4.71 7.14
C ASN A 216 -3.10 -4.64 7.50
N MET A 217 -3.68 -3.45 7.48
CA MET A 217 -5.10 -3.22 7.75
C MET A 217 -5.93 -3.01 6.48
N VAL A 218 -5.38 -3.30 5.30
CA VAL A 218 -6.10 -3.26 4.01
C VAL A 218 -6.51 -4.67 3.59
N SER A 219 -7.64 -4.84 2.91
CA SER A 219 -7.99 -6.06 2.16
C SER A 219 -8.96 -5.78 1.03
N VAL A 220 -8.69 -6.33 -0.16
CA VAL A 220 -9.63 -6.34 -1.30
C VAL A 220 -10.32 -7.70 -1.43
N ASP A 221 -9.58 -8.79 -1.47
CA ASP A 221 -10.07 -10.13 -1.83
C ASP A 221 -9.63 -11.25 -0.88
N GLY A 222 -8.82 -10.95 0.12
CA GLY A 222 -8.36 -11.94 1.09
C GLY A 222 -7.12 -12.72 0.67
N ASP A 223 -6.57 -12.48 -0.53
CA ASP A 223 -5.41 -13.20 -1.06
C ASP A 223 -4.11 -12.42 -0.85
N THR A 224 -3.09 -13.09 -0.27
CA THR A 224 -1.77 -12.50 -0.02
C THR A 224 -0.86 -12.72 -1.23
N SER A 225 -0.38 -11.63 -1.82
CA SER A 225 0.49 -11.67 -3.01
C SER A 225 1.89 -12.23 -2.72
N THR A 226 2.56 -12.64 -3.78
CA THR A 226 3.91 -13.18 -3.77
C THR A 226 5.01 -12.12 -3.83
N ASN A 227 4.68 -10.88 -4.25
CA ASN A 227 5.68 -9.87 -4.64
C ASN A 227 5.65 -8.60 -3.79
N ASP A 228 4.84 -8.57 -2.74
CA ASP A 228 4.60 -7.35 -1.99
C ASP A 228 5.83 -6.79 -1.33
N MET A 229 5.97 -5.48 -1.47
CA MET A 229 7.04 -4.71 -0.85
C MET A 229 6.59 -3.28 -0.58
N VAL A 230 6.86 -2.78 0.61
CA VAL A 230 6.87 -1.35 0.92
C VAL A 230 8.31 -0.95 1.16
N SER A 231 8.85 -0.08 0.33
CA SER A 231 10.23 0.43 0.44
C SER A 231 10.24 1.94 0.65
N ILE A 232 11.24 2.42 1.37
CA ILE A 232 11.48 3.85 1.60
C ILE A 232 12.96 4.16 1.43
N MET A 233 13.26 5.28 0.76
CA MET A 233 14.58 5.87 0.67
C MET A 233 14.53 7.28 1.29
N ALA A 234 15.47 7.60 2.20
CA ALA A 234 15.60 8.90 2.85
C ALA A 234 17.02 9.43 2.67
N ASN A 235 17.18 10.51 1.89
CA ASN A 235 18.50 10.98 1.41
C ASN A 235 19.14 12.11 2.22
N GLY A 236 18.42 12.70 3.18
CA GLY A 236 18.96 13.73 4.08
C GLY A 236 19.14 15.13 3.47
N LEU A 237 18.69 15.37 2.24
CA LEU A 237 18.90 16.65 1.54
C LEU A 237 18.04 17.81 2.08
N ALA A 238 17.11 17.55 3.02
CA ALA A 238 16.42 18.61 3.76
C ALA A 238 17.36 19.36 4.71
N GLY A 239 18.45 18.70 5.17
CA GLY A 239 19.49 19.31 6.00
C GLY A 239 19.10 19.45 7.47
N ASN A 240 18.18 18.64 7.98
CA ASN A 240 17.88 18.49 9.39
C ASN A 240 18.99 17.70 10.09
N ALA A 241 19.08 17.79 11.43
CA ALA A 241 19.92 16.91 12.23
C ALA A 241 19.51 15.44 12.03
N LEU A 242 20.49 14.54 12.07
CA LEU A 242 20.24 13.11 11.87
C LEU A 242 19.30 12.56 12.96
N ILE A 243 18.18 12.00 12.54
CA ILE A 243 17.27 11.26 13.43
C ILE A 243 17.88 9.88 13.69
N ASP A 244 18.51 9.66 14.83
CA ASP A 244 19.19 8.42 15.22
C ASP A 244 18.62 7.76 16.48
N SER A 245 17.56 8.34 17.06
CA SER A 245 16.90 7.89 18.30
C SER A 245 15.41 8.25 18.28
N GLU A 246 14.64 7.64 19.21
CA GLU A 246 13.20 7.91 19.38
C GLU A 246 13.00 9.22 20.18
N ASN A 247 13.13 10.34 19.48
CA ASN A 247 12.93 11.68 20.02
C ASN A 247 11.70 12.36 19.37
N VAL A 248 11.51 13.66 19.63
CA VAL A 248 10.39 14.44 19.08
C VAL A 248 10.42 14.47 17.55
N ASP A 249 11.60 14.61 16.95
CA ASP A 249 11.76 14.64 15.49
C ASP A 249 11.42 13.29 14.85
N TYR A 250 11.78 12.18 15.51
CA TYR A 250 11.34 10.85 15.11
C TYR A 250 9.82 10.69 15.16
N ALA A 251 9.16 11.20 16.21
CA ALA A 251 7.69 11.16 16.32
C ALA A 251 7.02 11.98 15.19
N VAL A 252 7.58 13.13 14.83
CA VAL A 252 7.10 13.95 13.70
C VAL A 252 7.28 13.20 12.37
N PHE A 253 8.45 12.57 12.15
CA PHE A 253 8.70 11.73 10.98
C PHE A 253 7.69 10.57 10.89
N CYS A 254 7.46 9.86 12.00
CA CYS A 254 6.48 8.77 12.04
C CYS A 254 5.05 9.24 11.73
N ALA A 255 4.66 10.44 12.19
CA ALA A 255 3.36 11.02 11.87
C ALA A 255 3.24 11.34 10.37
N ALA A 256 4.30 11.89 9.74
CA ALA A 256 4.32 12.13 8.30
C ALA A 256 4.26 10.83 7.48
N LEU A 257 5.01 9.81 7.91
CA LEU A 257 4.96 8.48 7.32
C LEU A 257 3.54 7.89 7.40
N ASN A 258 2.90 8.00 8.57
CA ASN A 258 1.55 7.49 8.79
C ASN A 258 0.50 8.18 7.90
N GLU A 259 0.62 9.49 7.71
CA GLU A 259 -0.29 10.25 6.83
C GLU A 259 -0.19 9.75 5.38
N VAL A 260 1.02 9.65 4.84
CA VAL A 260 1.25 9.19 3.46
C VAL A 260 0.80 7.74 3.28
N THR A 261 1.16 6.86 4.20
CA THR A 261 0.82 5.42 4.10
C THR A 261 -0.68 5.17 4.27
N THR A 262 -1.35 5.89 5.16
CA THR A 262 -2.81 5.83 5.33
C THR A 262 -3.54 6.30 4.07
N ALA A 263 -3.11 7.41 3.47
CA ALA A 263 -3.68 7.89 2.21
C ALA A 263 -3.54 6.85 1.08
N LEU A 264 -2.34 6.24 0.94
CA LEU A 264 -2.11 5.17 -0.05
C LEU A 264 -2.96 3.92 0.23
N CYS A 265 -3.15 3.51 1.49
CA CYS A 265 -4.03 2.41 1.88
C CYS A 265 -5.47 2.64 1.43
N ARG A 266 -6.00 3.84 1.65
CA ARG A 266 -7.35 4.21 1.21
C ARG A 266 -7.48 4.20 -0.31
N MET A 267 -6.47 4.72 -1.03
CA MET A 267 -6.45 4.70 -2.50
C MET A 267 -6.42 3.27 -3.04
N ILE A 268 -5.63 2.37 -2.44
CA ILE A 268 -5.57 0.95 -2.82
C ILE A 268 -6.93 0.27 -2.60
N ALA A 269 -7.52 0.44 -1.42
CA ALA A 269 -8.81 -0.16 -1.09
C ALA A 269 -9.93 0.37 -2.00
N LYS A 270 -9.95 1.69 -2.29
CA LYS A 270 -10.97 2.33 -3.14
C LYS A 270 -10.88 1.89 -4.62
N ASP A 271 -9.68 1.55 -5.09
CA ASP A 271 -9.42 1.06 -6.45
C ASP A 271 -9.35 -0.48 -6.52
N GLY A 272 -9.98 -1.18 -5.55
CA GLY A 272 -10.10 -2.64 -5.60
C GLY A 272 -10.75 -3.11 -6.90
N GLU A 273 -10.32 -4.26 -7.43
CA GLU A 273 -10.83 -4.79 -8.70
C GLU A 273 -12.35 -4.87 -8.72
N GLY A 274 -12.97 -4.12 -9.61
CA GLY A 274 -14.42 -4.03 -9.75
C GLY A 274 -15.16 -3.32 -8.61
N ALA A 275 -14.46 -2.72 -7.65
CA ALA A 275 -15.06 -2.04 -6.51
C ALA A 275 -15.86 -0.80 -6.93
N SER A 276 -16.98 -0.58 -6.26
CA SER A 276 -17.79 0.62 -6.41
C SER A 276 -17.69 1.55 -5.19
N ARG A 277 -17.30 1.04 -4.02
CA ARG A 277 -17.23 1.79 -2.75
C ARG A 277 -15.99 1.45 -1.94
N LEU A 278 -15.41 2.48 -1.31
CA LEU A 278 -14.47 2.30 -0.22
C LEU A 278 -15.23 1.90 1.05
N LEU A 279 -14.82 0.80 1.67
CA LEU A 279 -15.33 0.34 2.95
C LEU A 279 -14.27 0.56 4.02
N THR A 280 -14.60 1.34 5.05
CA THR A 280 -13.76 1.50 6.24
C THR A 280 -14.45 0.85 7.44
N CYS A 281 -13.73 0.02 8.20
CA CYS A 281 -14.21 -0.44 9.50
C CYS A 281 -13.41 0.25 10.61
N VAL A 282 -14.11 0.98 11.47
CA VAL A 282 -13.56 1.65 12.66
C VAL A 282 -14.04 0.91 13.90
N VAL A 283 -13.13 0.27 14.62
CA VAL A 283 -13.40 -0.42 15.88
C VAL A 283 -12.85 0.43 17.03
N THR A 284 -13.70 0.69 18.03
CA THR A 284 -13.37 1.44 19.25
C THR A 284 -13.80 0.66 20.49
N GLY A 285 -13.24 1.03 21.66
CA GLY A 285 -13.66 0.44 22.92
C GLY A 285 -13.21 -1.01 23.13
N SER A 286 -12.16 -1.47 22.46
CA SER A 286 -11.58 -2.80 22.64
C SER A 286 -10.67 -2.86 23.86
N LYS A 287 -10.51 -4.06 24.46
CA LYS A 287 -9.55 -4.32 25.53
C LYS A 287 -8.11 -4.09 25.08
N THR A 288 -7.78 -4.58 23.88
CA THR A 288 -6.43 -4.50 23.32
C THR A 288 -6.45 -4.01 21.87
N VAL A 289 -5.34 -3.41 21.42
CA VAL A 289 -5.15 -3.01 20.03
C VAL A 289 -5.18 -4.24 19.11
N ARG A 290 -4.67 -5.39 19.57
CA ARG A 290 -4.69 -6.65 18.82
C ARG A 290 -6.14 -7.07 18.51
N ASP A 291 -7.02 -7.07 19.51
CA ASP A 291 -8.41 -7.48 19.33
C ASP A 291 -9.16 -6.47 18.45
N ALA A 292 -8.91 -5.17 18.62
CA ALA A 292 -9.47 -4.15 17.72
C ALA A 292 -9.07 -4.39 16.25
N LYS A 293 -7.81 -4.73 15.99
CA LYS A 293 -7.31 -5.04 14.64
C LYS A 293 -7.94 -6.31 14.06
N LEU A 294 -8.01 -7.39 14.84
CA LEU A 294 -8.65 -8.63 14.42
C LEU A 294 -10.12 -8.40 14.06
N ALA A 295 -10.86 -7.67 14.90
CA ALA A 295 -12.24 -7.31 14.67
C ALA A 295 -12.41 -6.49 13.39
N ALA A 296 -11.67 -5.37 13.25
CA ALA A 296 -11.77 -4.48 12.10
C ALA A 296 -11.44 -5.21 10.79
N LYS A 297 -10.36 -6.00 10.79
CA LYS A 297 -9.92 -6.76 9.62
C LYS A 297 -10.95 -7.83 9.24
N SER A 298 -11.52 -8.56 10.20
CA SER A 298 -12.54 -9.57 9.97
C SER A 298 -13.78 -8.97 9.28
N VAL A 299 -14.20 -7.78 9.72
CA VAL A 299 -15.36 -7.10 9.13
C VAL A 299 -15.14 -6.76 7.67
N ILE A 300 -14.02 -6.11 7.32
CA ILE A 300 -13.74 -5.73 5.92
C ILE A 300 -13.44 -6.92 5.01
N CYS A 301 -13.06 -8.08 5.57
CA CYS A 301 -12.80 -9.30 4.81
C CYS A 301 -14.05 -10.16 4.58
N SER A 302 -15.18 -9.88 5.24
CA SER A 302 -16.41 -10.66 5.11
C SER A 302 -17.02 -10.50 3.72
N SER A 303 -16.93 -11.53 2.87
CA SER A 303 -17.56 -11.52 1.54
C SER A 303 -19.06 -11.26 1.59
N LEU A 304 -19.75 -11.77 2.62
CA LEU A 304 -21.18 -11.51 2.81
C LEU A 304 -21.47 -10.04 3.13
N LEU A 305 -20.65 -9.40 3.97
CA LEU A 305 -20.81 -7.99 4.28
C LEU A 305 -20.45 -7.13 3.05
N LYS A 306 -19.35 -7.43 2.37
CA LYS A 306 -18.94 -6.70 1.15
C LYS A 306 -20.02 -6.76 0.06
N ALA A 307 -20.72 -7.90 -0.10
CA ALA A 307 -21.85 -8.04 -1.01
C ALA A 307 -23.09 -7.23 -0.52
N ALA A 308 -23.33 -7.16 0.80
CA ALA A 308 -24.39 -6.31 1.36
C ALA A 308 -24.11 -4.82 1.11
N ILE A 309 -22.88 -4.36 1.30
CA ILE A 309 -22.47 -2.98 0.99
C ILE A 309 -22.68 -2.66 -0.50
N PHE A 310 -22.34 -3.59 -1.39
CA PHE A 310 -22.64 -3.43 -2.83
C PHE A 310 -24.14 -3.26 -3.09
N GLY A 311 -24.98 -4.06 -2.43
CA GLY A 311 -26.44 -3.99 -2.52
C GLY A 311 -27.09 -2.84 -1.75
N ALA A 312 -26.30 -2.00 -1.05
CA ALA A 312 -26.77 -0.97 -0.12
C ALA A 312 -27.75 -1.53 0.95
N ASP A 313 -27.44 -2.75 1.43
CA ASP A 313 -28.17 -3.44 2.51
C ASP A 313 -27.47 -3.21 3.85
N ALA A 314 -28.15 -2.59 4.81
CA ALA A 314 -27.62 -2.26 6.14
C ALA A 314 -27.55 -3.52 7.04
N ASN A 315 -26.90 -4.57 6.55
CA ASN A 315 -26.87 -5.89 7.15
C ASN A 315 -25.92 -5.97 8.36
N TRP A 316 -26.32 -5.36 9.47
CA TRP A 316 -25.56 -5.38 10.72
C TRP A 316 -25.36 -6.81 11.28
N GLY A 317 -26.24 -7.75 10.96
CA GLY A 317 -26.09 -9.15 11.33
C GLY A 317 -24.84 -9.79 10.74
N ARG A 318 -24.45 -9.41 9.51
CA ARG A 318 -23.19 -9.83 8.88
C ARG A 318 -21.97 -9.20 9.54
N VAL A 319 -22.10 -7.98 10.08
CA VAL A 319 -21.05 -7.35 10.89
C VAL A 319 -20.82 -8.14 12.16
N LEU A 320 -21.90 -8.44 12.94
CA LEU A 320 -21.78 -9.24 14.16
C LEU A 320 -21.24 -10.65 13.88
N CYS A 321 -21.67 -11.27 12.79
CA CYS A 321 -21.15 -12.56 12.36
C CYS A 321 -19.63 -12.50 12.13
N ALA A 322 -19.14 -11.46 11.42
CA ALA A 322 -17.72 -11.26 11.16
C ALA A 322 -16.92 -11.00 12.45
N LEU A 323 -17.48 -10.26 13.39
CA LEU A 323 -16.90 -10.07 14.72
C LEU A 323 -16.81 -11.39 15.49
N GLY A 324 -17.86 -12.23 15.42
CA GLY A 324 -17.95 -13.48 16.16
C GLY A 324 -16.90 -14.53 15.78
N TYR A 325 -16.42 -14.54 14.52
CA TYR A 325 -15.36 -15.45 14.09
C TYR A 325 -13.99 -14.76 13.93
N SER A 326 -13.86 -13.50 14.35
CA SER A 326 -12.63 -12.70 14.17
C SER A 326 -11.41 -13.24 14.92
N GLY A 327 -11.62 -14.08 15.93
CA GLY A 327 -10.58 -14.50 16.88
C GLY A 327 -10.21 -13.44 17.92
N ALA A 328 -10.90 -12.29 17.93
CA ALA A 328 -10.78 -11.27 18.97
C ALA A 328 -11.58 -11.64 20.22
N GLU A 329 -11.12 -11.23 21.40
CA GLU A 329 -11.87 -11.37 22.63
C GLU A 329 -12.94 -10.26 22.71
N ILE A 330 -14.20 -10.62 22.42
CA ILE A 330 -15.33 -9.68 22.31
C ILE A 330 -16.53 -10.22 23.10
N ASP A 331 -17.14 -9.35 23.91
CA ASP A 331 -18.48 -9.59 24.47
C ASP A 331 -19.55 -9.05 23.50
N VAL A 332 -20.10 -9.94 22.68
CA VAL A 332 -21.09 -9.56 21.65
C VAL A 332 -22.33 -8.87 22.21
N LYS A 333 -22.65 -9.05 23.52
CA LYS A 333 -23.80 -8.41 24.17
C LYS A 333 -23.57 -6.93 24.48
N LYS A 334 -22.36 -6.42 24.23
CA LYS A 334 -21.98 -5.00 24.41
C LYS A 334 -21.79 -4.29 23.09
N VAL A 335 -21.79 -4.99 21.96
CA VAL A 335 -21.41 -4.43 20.66
C VAL A 335 -22.50 -3.50 20.13
N ASP A 336 -22.11 -2.29 19.78
CA ASP A 336 -22.89 -1.36 18.99
C ASP A 336 -22.34 -1.30 17.56
N VAL A 337 -23.25 -1.17 16.57
CA VAL A 337 -22.91 -1.01 15.16
C VAL A 337 -23.66 0.17 14.56
N ALA A 338 -22.93 1.01 13.83
CA ALA A 338 -23.50 2.08 13.02
C ALA A 338 -22.88 2.06 11.61
N PHE A 339 -23.63 2.54 10.62
CA PHE A 339 -23.13 2.89 9.30
C PHE A 339 -23.02 4.40 9.18
N ARG A 340 -21.96 4.89 8.53
CA ARG A 340 -21.69 6.30 8.36
C ARG A 340 -21.14 6.59 6.96
N SER A 341 -21.49 7.76 6.41
CA SER A 341 -20.93 8.31 5.18
C SER A 341 -20.98 9.85 5.22
N ALA A 342 -20.68 10.50 4.10
CA ALA A 342 -20.76 11.96 3.98
C ALA A 342 -22.17 12.52 4.26
N VAL A 343 -23.23 11.75 4.00
CA VAL A 343 -24.64 12.19 4.18
C VAL A 343 -25.20 11.91 5.58
N GLY A 344 -24.43 11.30 6.46
CA GLY A 344 -24.83 11.10 7.86
C GLY A 344 -24.42 9.78 8.49
N SER A 345 -25.05 9.47 9.62
CA SER A 345 -24.81 8.23 10.38
C SER A 345 -26.14 7.64 10.84
N ILE A 346 -26.19 6.32 10.95
CA ILE A 346 -27.34 5.59 11.47
C ILE A 346 -26.90 4.41 12.34
N ASP A 347 -27.41 4.36 13.57
CA ASP A 347 -27.24 3.19 14.44
C ASP A 347 -28.18 2.09 13.97
N VAL A 348 -27.68 0.85 13.93
CA VAL A 348 -28.42 -0.32 13.44
C VAL A 348 -28.42 -1.49 14.43
N CYS A 349 -27.52 -1.45 15.42
CA CYS A 349 -27.42 -2.44 16.48
C CYS A 349 -26.95 -1.77 17.77
N LYS A 350 -27.53 -2.14 18.90
CA LYS A 350 -27.13 -1.73 20.25
C LYS A 350 -27.07 -2.95 21.16
N ASN A 351 -25.99 -3.03 21.96
CA ASN A 351 -25.78 -4.13 22.89
C ASN A 351 -25.96 -5.52 22.24
N GLY A 352 -25.47 -5.69 21.01
CA GLY A 352 -25.55 -6.92 20.25
C GLY A 352 -26.96 -7.30 19.77
N ALA A 353 -27.92 -6.38 19.85
CA ALA A 353 -29.31 -6.61 19.47
C ALA A 353 -29.80 -5.60 18.43
N SER A 354 -30.81 -6.00 17.67
CA SER A 354 -31.51 -5.12 16.72
C SER A 354 -32.16 -3.93 17.43
N ILE A 355 -32.12 -2.80 16.77
CA ILE A 355 -32.91 -1.61 17.11
C ILE A 355 -33.72 -1.17 15.90
N ASP A 356 -34.77 -0.41 16.12
CA ASP A 356 -35.53 0.18 15.02
C ASP A 356 -34.71 1.28 14.36
N PHE A 357 -34.60 1.25 13.04
CA PHE A 357 -33.94 2.28 12.23
C PHE A 357 -34.63 2.47 10.88
N SER A 358 -34.40 3.59 10.22
CA SER A 358 -34.93 3.87 8.89
C SER A 358 -34.09 3.17 7.80
N GLU A 359 -34.67 2.19 7.14
CA GLU A 359 -34.06 1.50 5.99
C GLU A 359 -33.76 2.46 4.84
N GLU A 360 -34.61 3.47 4.62
CA GLU A 360 -34.42 4.50 3.58
C GLU A 360 -33.15 5.31 3.86
N LYS A 361 -33.02 5.81 5.10
CA LYS A 361 -31.83 6.56 5.52
C LYS A 361 -30.58 5.71 5.50
N ALA A 362 -30.66 4.45 5.93
CA ALA A 362 -29.54 3.52 5.87
C ALA A 362 -29.09 3.30 4.42
N LYS A 363 -30.03 3.16 3.49
CA LYS A 363 -29.75 3.01 2.07
C LYS A 363 -29.08 4.27 1.47
N GLU A 364 -29.53 5.48 1.84
CA GLU A 364 -28.89 6.73 1.42
C GLU A 364 -27.42 6.76 1.84
N ILE A 365 -27.12 6.40 3.10
CA ILE A 365 -25.77 6.33 3.65
C ILE A 365 -24.90 5.31 2.88
N LEU A 366 -25.45 4.14 2.59
CA LEU A 366 -24.75 3.06 1.94
C LEU A 366 -24.57 3.22 0.43
N LEU A 367 -25.27 4.17 -0.19
CA LEU A 367 -25.10 4.50 -1.61
C LEU A 367 -23.92 5.43 -1.89
N GLU A 368 -23.32 6.03 -0.86
CA GLU A 368 -22.16 6.90 -1.00
C GLU A 368 -20.90 6.14 -1.43
N ASP A 369 -19.96 6.84 -2.04
CA ASP A 369 -18.67 6.30 -2.53
C ASP A 369 -17.77 5.77 -1.40
N GLU A 370 -17.96 6.27 -0.18
CA GLU A 370 -17.20 5.91 1.02
C GLU A 370 -18.15 5.62 2.17
N VAL A 371 -18.07 4.41 2.69
CA VAL A 371 -18.92 3.91 3.77
C VAL A 371 -18.06 3.45 4.93
N ASP A 372 -18.36 3.94 6.12
CA ASP A 372 -17.76 3.47 7.37
C ASP A 372 -18.71 2.52 8.10
N VAL A 373 -18.18 1.37 8.51
CA VAL A 373 -18.78 0.49 9.53
C VAL A 373 -18.14 0.87 10.86
N VAL A 374 -18.90 1.48 11.74
CA VAL A 374 -18.45 1.91 13.07
C VAL A 374 -18.90 0.87 14.10
N VAL A 375 -17.93 0.26 14.77
CA VAL A 375 -18.13 -0.77 15.79
C VAL A 375 -17.61 -0.26 17.13
N THR A 376 -18.46 -0.27 18.18
CA THR A 376 -18.06 0.07 19.54
C THR A 376 -18.21 -1.17 20.42
N LEU A 377 -17.12 -1.60 21.05
CA LEU A 377 -17.07 -2.84 21.85
C LEU A 377 -17.38 -2.63 23.34
N HIS A 378 -17.25 -1.41 23.86
CA HIS A 378 -17.49 -1.03 25.27
C HIS A 378 -16.73 -1.85 26.30
N ASP A 379 -15.52 -2.32 25.98
CA ASP A 379 -14.73 -3.23 26.82
C ASP A 379 -13.33 -2.70 27.16
N GLY A 380 -13.00 -1.48 26.69
CA GLY A 380 -11.71 -0.81 26.89
C GLY A 380 -11.58 0.48 26.11
N ASN A 381 -10.32 0.90 25.85
CA ASN A 381 -10.00 2.17 25.17
C ASN A 381 -9.20 1.97 23.87
N ALA A 382 -8.87 0.73 23.52
CA ALA A 382 -8.11 0.48 22.29
C ALA A 382 -9.00 0.59 21.05
N SER A 383 -8.39 1.00 19.94
CA SER A 383 -9.05 1.18 18.66
C SER A 383 -8.18 0.68 17.51
N ALA A 384 -8.82 0.41 16.38
CA ALA A 384 -8.14 0.13 15.11
C ALA A 384 -9.06 0.48 13.93
N THR A 385 -8.44 0.78 12.79
CA THR A 385 -9.14 1.02 11.53
C THR A 385 -8.63 0.06 10.47
N ALA A 386 -9.53 -0.44 9.63
CA ALA A 386 -9.21 -1.27 8.47
C ALA A 386 -9.94 -0.76 7.23
N TRP A 387 -9.31 -0.94 6.06
CA TRP A 387 -9.83 -0.46 4.78
C TRP A 387 -10.02 -1.61 3.81
N GLY A 388 -11.14 -1.62 3.12
CA GLY A 388 -11.50 -2.58 2.10
C GLY A 388 -12.40 -1.93 1.05
N CYS A 389 -13.07 -2.76 0.29
CA CYS A 389 -14.06 -2.33 -0.70
C CYS A 389 -15.27 -3.28 -0.69
N ASP A 390 -16.34 -2.89 -1.36
CA ASP A 390 -17.46 -3.79 -1.63
C ASP A 390 -17.05 -4.96 -2.56
N LEU A 391 -17.95 -5.93 -2.74
CA LEU A 391 -17.76 -7.07 -3.66
C LEU A 391 -18.85 -7.03 -4.72
N THR A 392 -18.43 -6.79 -5.97
CA THR A 392 -19.32 -6.61 -7.11
C THR A 392 -19.24 -7.79 -8.10
N TYR A 393 -20.11 -7.82 -9.09
CA TYR A 393 -20.04 -8.77 -10.21
C TYR A 393 -18.79 -8.57 -11.07
N ASP A 394 -18.28 -7.35 -11.15
CA ASP A 394 -17.10 -7.02 -11.96
C ASP A 394 -15.82 -7.65 -11.39
N TYR A 395 -15.73 -7.88 -10.06
CA TYR A 395 -14.61 -8.64 -9.49
C TYR A 395 -14.49 -10.02 -10.12
N VAL A 396 -15.60 -10.76 -10.21
CA VAL A 396 -15.61 -12.11 -10.82
C VAL A 396 -15.30 -12.03 -12.30
N LYS A 397 -15.84 -11.04 -13.01
CA LYS A 397 -15.60 -10.83 -14.43
C LYS A 397 -14.12 -10.53 -14.74
N ILE A 398 -13.48 -9.69 -13.94
CA ILE A 398 -12.06 -9.33 -14.10
C ILE A 398 -11.17 -10.55 -13.84
N ASN A 399 -11.43 -11.30 -12.75
CA ASN A 399 -10.58 -12.40 -12.33
C ASN A 399 -10.86 -13.73 -13.06
N GLY A 400 -12.04 -13.88 -13.63
CA GLY A 400 -12.41 -15.08 -14.41
C GLY A 400 -11.63 -15.24 -15.72
N ASP A 401 -11.05 -14.18 -16.26
CA ASP A 401 -10.29 -14.17 -17.52
C ASP A 401 -8.92 -13.44 -17.40
N TYR A 402 -8.34 -13.42 -16.19
CA TYR A 402 -7.02 -12.81 -15.95
C TYR A 402 -5.91 -13.65 -16.57
N ARG A 403 -5.54 -13.38 -17.81
CA ARG A 403 -4.43 -13.99 -18.56
C ARG A 403 -3.58 -12.93 -19.32
N SER A 404 -3.60 -11.72 -18.86
CA SER A 404 -2.88 -10.62 -19.53
C SER A 404 -1.37 -10.66 -19.30
#